data_54d336b0dddfaac226a18ee12efcf7d8
#
_entry.id   54d336b0dddfaac226a18ee12efcf7d8
#
_cell.length_a   1.000
_cell.length_b   1.000
_cell.length_c   1.000
_cell.angle_alpha   90.00
_cell.angle_beta   90.00
_cell.angle_gamma   90.00
#
_symmetry.space_group_name_H-M   'P 1'
#
loop_
_entity.id
_entity.type
_entity.pdbx_description
1 polymer ?
#
loop_
_entity_poly.entity_id
_entity_poly.type
_entity_poly.pdbx_seq_one_letter_code
_entity_poly.pdbx_strand_id
1 'polypeptide(L)'
;MLIGDRLLLLLLSCQAKLRADVVIDVPPESQVHNQLVRKEADGRQIEMDPIVRLCFVEVREPDMHEPSGDLRRLIEAVETQWPDRVTGPIRCDLDVIQTFQPILRAGKWRVTVVLRNGTDIIAVWPGLKEQV
;
A
#
# COMPACT_ATOMS: atom_id res chain seq x y z
N MET A 1 -39.71 -40.27 6.35
CA MET A 1 -38.42 -40.42 5.67
C MET A 1 -37.89 -39.16 4.98
N LEU A 2 -38.70 -38.14 4.83
CA LEU A 2 -38.27 -36.81 4.32
C LEU A 2 -37.25 -36.10 5.21
N ILE A 3 -37.20 -36.36 6.51
CA ILE A 3 -36.27 -35.76 7.47
C ILE A 3 -34.84 -36.29 7.28
N GLY A 4 -34.69 -37.56 6.95
CA GLY A 4 -33.35 -38.15 6.71
C GLY A 4 -32.71 -37.66 5.43
N ASP A 5 -33.48 -37.45 4.37
CA ASP A 5 -33.00 -36.95 3.11
C ASP A 5 -32.61 -35.47 3.17
N ARG A 6 -33.34 -34.68 3.97
CA ARG A 6 -32.98 -33.28 4.22
C ARG A 6 -31.70 -33.16 5.03
N LEU A 7 -31.51 -34.00 6.03
CA LEU A 7 -30.31 -34.01 6.84
C LEU A 7 -29.07 -34.43 6.01
N LEU A 8 -29.23 -35.41 5.13
CA LEU A 8 -28.22 -35.89 4.25
C LEU A 8 -27.80 -34.79 3.23
N LEU A 9 -28.76 -34.04 2.69
CA LEU A 9 -28.53 -32.90 1.83
C LEU A 9 -27.76 -31.78 2.52
N LEU A 10 -28.06 -31.49 3.79
CA LEU A 10 -27.33 -30.50 4.59
C LEU A 10 -25.88 -30.93 4.87
N LEU A 11 -25.65 -32.22 5.16
CA LEU A 11 -24.31 -32.74 5.43
C LEU A 11 -23.43 -32.83 4.17
N LEU A 12 -24.04 -33.02 3.00
CA LEU A 12 -23.34 -33.18 1.71
C LEU A 12 -23.45 -31.93 0.79
N SER A 13 -23.94 -30.84 1.31
CA SER A 13 -24.16 -29.61 0.51
C SER A 13 -22.94 -29.14 -0.25
N CYS A 14 -21.73 -29.32 0.29
CA CYS A 14 -20.48 -28.97 -0.37
C CYS A 14 -20.12 -29.88 -1.58
N GLN A 15 -20.74 -31.07 -1.67
CA GLN A 15 -20.53 -32.04 -2.75
C GLN A 15 -21.75 -32.22 -3.64
N ALA A 16 -22.87 -31.61 -3.29
CA ALA A 16 -24.12 -31.71 -4.02
C ALA A 16 -24.02 -30.99 -5.38
N LYS A 17 -24.43 -31.69 -6.46
CA LYS A 17 -24.55 -31.12 -7.79
C LYS A 17 -26.02 -30.87 -8.10
N LEU A 18 -26.37 -29.62 -8.40
CA LEU A 18 -27.72 -29.28 -8.85
C LEU A 18 -27.95 -29.83 -10.26
N ARG A 19 -29.00 -30.61 -10.44
CA ARG A 19 -29.40 -31.23 -11.73
C ARG A 19 -30.74 -30.73 -12.24
N ALA A 20 -31.48 -29.99 -11.42
CA ALA A 20 -32.77 -29.39 -11.72
C ALA A 20 -32.98 -28.17 -10.83
N ASP A 21 -34.08 -27.46 -11.06
CA ASP A 21 -34.46 -26.33 -10.21
C ASP A 21 -34.76 -26.85 -8.78
N VAL A 22 -34.12 -26.25 -7.79
CA VAL A 22 -34.18 -26.64 -6.40
C VAL A 22 -34.49 -25.44 -5.54
N VAL A 23 -35.43 -25.57 -4.63
CA VAL A 23 -35.66 -24.58 -3.57
C VAL A 23 -34.86 -25.00 -2.35
N ILE A 24 -33.95 -24.15 -1.92
CA ILE A 24 -33.12 -24.38 -0.74
C ILE A 24 -33.61 -23.48 0.38
N ASP A 25 -34.01 -24.07 1.47
CA ASP A 25 -34.33 -23.36 2.69
C ASP A 25 -33.10 -23.32 3.60
N VAL A 26 -32.57 -22.13 3.81
CA VAL A 26 -31.40 -21.91 4.68
C VAL A 26 -31.89 -21.46 6.04
N PRO A 27 -31.68 -22.26 7.11
CA PRO A 27 -32.10 -21.87 8.45
C PRO A 27 -31.50 -20.53 8.85
N PRO A 28 -32.24 -19.67 9.57
CA PRO A 28 -31.75 -18.36 10.00
C PRO A 28 -30.45 -18.44 10.81
N GLU A 29 -30.24 -19.54 11.52
CA GLU A 29 -29.03 -19.77 12.32
C GLU A 29 -27.78 -20.03 11.47
N SER A 30 -27.97 -20.52 10.24
CA SER A 30 -26.91 -20.78 9.26
C SER A 30 -26.65 -19.58 8.37
N GLN A 31 -27.54 -18.60 8.36
CA GLN A 31 -27.28 -17.35 7.68
C GLN A 31 -26.22 -16.62 8.50
N VAL A 32 -25.04 -16.54 7.93
CA VAL A 32 -23.97 -15.71 8.48
C VAL A 32 -24.56 -14.31 8.62
N HIS A 33 -25.01 -13.97 9.81
CA HIS A 33 -25.18 -12.57 10.12
C HIS A 33 -23.85 -11.95 9.78
N ASN A 34 -23.86 -11.00 8.86
CA ASN A 34 -22.73 -10.13 8.71
C ASN A 34 -22.31 -9.75 10.12
N GLN A 35 -21.31 -10.43 10.64
CA GLN A 35 -20.59 -9.93 11.77
C GLN A 35 -20.00 -8.64 11.23
N LEU A 36 -20.77 -7.57 11.33
CA LEU A 36 -20.22 -6.27 11.54
C LEU A 36 -19.40 -6.40 12.82
N VAL A 37 -18.19 -6.92 12.67
CA VAL A 37 -17.14 -6.62 13.60
C VAL A 37 -16.95 -5.12 13.41
N ARG A 38 -17.85 -4.35 14.02
CA ARG A 38 -17.50 -3.03 14.49
C ARG A 38 -16.41 -3.32 15.52
N LYS A 39 -15.18 -3.40 15.07
CA LYS A 39 -14.09 -2.93 15.89
C LYS A 39 -14.50 -1.50 16.17
N GLU A 40 -15.14 -1.28 17.31
CA GLU A 40 -15.15 0.03 17.90
C GLU A 40 -13.69 0.41 17.84
N ALA A 41 -13.37 1.38 17.00
CA ALA A 41 -12.05 1.97 17.01
C ALA A 41 -11.94 2.48 18.43
N ASP A 42 -11.23 1.70 19.24
CA ASP A 42 -10.88 2.07 20.60
C ASP A 42 -10.24 3.42 20.38
N GLY A 43 -10.90 4.48 20.82
CA GLY A 43 -10.53 5.86 20.50
C GLY A 43 -9.22 6.30 21.14
N ARG A 44 -8.28 5.37 21.27
CA ARG A 44 -6.88 5.65 21.56
C ARG A 44 -6.32 6.38 20.36
N GLN A 45 -6.14 7.66 20.49
CA GLN A 45 -5.27 8.42 19.61
C GLN A 45 -3.86 7.82 19.75
N ILE A 46 -3.57 6.83 18.92
CA ILE A 46 -2.22 6.33 18.78
C ILE A 46 -1.52 7.38 17.93
N GLU A 47 -0.59 8.09 18.52
CA GLU A 47 0.32 8.95 17.79
C GLU A 47 1.16 8.07 16.87
N MET A 48 0.77 8.07 15.58
CA MET A 48 1.47 7.27 14.57
C MET A 48 2.73 8.01 14.15
N ASP A 49 3.88 7.53 14.59
CA ASP A 49 5.19 7.95 14.08
C ASP A 49 5.79 6.79 13.26
N PRO A 50 5.44 6.70 11.97
CA PRO A 50 5.92 5.62 11.13
C PRO A 50 7.41 5.81 10.83
N ILE A 51 8.18 4.74 11.05
CA ILE A 51 9.62 4.69 10.74
C ILE A 51 9.88 4.90 9.24
N VAL A 52 8.96 4.41 8.39
CA VAL A 52 9.02 4.51 6.94
C VAL A 52 7.91 5.43 6.44
N ARG A 53 8.28 6.41 5.64
CA ARG A 53 7.35 7.39 5.08
C ARG A 53 7.49 7.48 3.57
N LEU A 54 6.37 7.61 2.88
CA LEU A 54 6.34 7.87 1.44
C LEU A 54 6.30 9.39 1.21
N CYS A 55 7.23 9.89 0.41
CA CYS A 55 7.34 11.29 0.04
C CYS A 55 7.23 11.42 -1.48
N PHE A 56 6.11 11.93 -1.96
CA PHE A 56 6.01 12.27 -3.38
C PHE A 56 6.73 13.57 -3.65
N VAL A 57 7.65 13.54 -4.60
CA VAL A 57 8.48 14.70 -4.94
C VAL A 57 8.51 14.94 -6.45
N GLU A 58 8.57 16.21 -6.82
CA GLU A 58 8.87 16.65 -8.18
C GLU A 58 10.32 17.05 -8.24
N VAL A 59 11.11 16.30 -9.00
CA VAL A 59 12.54 16.53 -9.16
C VAL A 59 12.74 17.46 -10.36
N ARG A 60 13.59 18.47 -10.19
CA ARG A 60 13.93 19.36 -11.29
C ARG A 60 14.62 18.60 -12.43
N GLU A 61 14.18 18.85 -13.66
CA GLU A 61 14.83 18.28 -14.85
C GLU A 61 16.28 18.75 -14.98
N PRO A 62 17.14 17.93 -15.61
CA PRO A 62 18.52 18.32 -15.83
C PRO A 62 18.58 19.56 -16.74
N ASP A 63 19.30 20.57 -16.29
CA ASP A 63 19.58 21.80 -17.06
C ASP A 63 21.09 21.92 -17.31
N MET A 64 21.45 22.37 -18.53
CA MET A 64 22.85 22.58 -18.90
C MET A 64 23.45 23.77 -18.18
N HIS A 65 22.65 24.70 -17.68
CA HIS A 65 23.11 25.89 -16.97
C HIS A 65 23.43 25.62 -15.49
N GLU A 66 22.83 24.62 -14.90
CA GLU A 66 23.12 24.20 -13.55
C GLU A 66 23.45 22.69 -13.50
N PRO A 67 24.71 22.32 -13.75
CA PRO A 67 25.10 20.92 -13.75
C PRO A 67 25.10 20.35 -12.33
N SER A 68 23.99 19.75 -11.93
CA SER A 68 23.88 19.01 -10.69
C SER A 68 23.52 17.55 -10.99
N GLY A 69 24.13 16.63 -10.24
CA GLY A 69 23.82 15.20 -10.37
C GLY A 69 22.38 14.87 -10.00
N ASP A 70 21.83 13.82 -10.61
CA ASP A 70 20.44 13.40 -10.42
C ASP A 70 20.13 13.10 -8.94
N LEU A 71 21.06 12.46 -8.22
CA LEU A 71 20.93 12.17 -6.81
C LEU A 71 20.84 13.43 -5.96
N ARG A 72 21.66 14.44 -6.28
CA ARG A 72 21.63 15.70 -5.55
C ARG A 72 20.31 16.43 -5.74
N ARG A 73 19.79 16.47 -6.98
CA ARG A 73 18.48 17.06 -7.26
C ARG A 73 17.35 16.33 -6.56
N LEU A 74 17.44 14.98 -6.48
CA LEU A 74 16.48 14.18 -5.73
C LEU A 74 16.49 14.52 -4.25
N ILE A 75 17.67 14.61 -3.64
CA ILE A 75 17.82 14.95 -2.22
C ILE A 75 17.30 16.37 -1.96
N GLU A 76 17.69 17.34 -2.78
CA GLU A 76 17.22 18.74 -2.68
C GLU A 76 15.69 18.83 -2.80
N ALA A 77 15.08 18.03 -3.68
CA ALA A 77 13.62 17.96 -3.81
C ALA A 77 12.94 17.42 -2.56
N VAL A 78 13.50 16.38 -1.94
CA VAL A 78 12.98 15.82 -0.69
C VAL A 78 13.09 16.84 0.46
N GLU A 79 14.25 17.45 0.63
CA GLU A 79 14.51 18.44 1.69
C GLU A 79 13.63 19.68 1.54
N THR A 80 13.39 20.13 0.32
CA THR A 80 12.59 21.34 0.05
C THR A 80 11.09 21.09 0.18
N GLN A 81 10.61 19.95 -0.33
CA GLN A 81 9.17 19.67 -0.37
C GLN A 81 8.64 19.00 0.91
N TRP A 82 9.50 18.30 1.65
CA TRP A 82 9.15 17.56 2.86
C TRP A 82 10.07 17.85 4.05
N PRO A 83 10.30 19.13 4.42
CA PRO A 83 11.20 19.48 5.52
C PRO A 83 10.80 18.84 6.85
N ASP A 84 9.51 18.67 7.10
CA ASP A 84 8.98 18.09 8.35
C ASP A 84 9.27 16.58 8.48
N ARG A 85 9.59 15.91 7.37
CA ARG A 85 9.87 14.48 7.35
C ARG A 85 11.36 14.15 7.34
N VAL A 86 12.19 15.14 7.13
CA VAL A 86 13.65 15.02 7.12
C VAL A 86 14.19 15.39 8.50
N THR A 87 14.88 14.45 9.14
CA THR A 87 15.41 14.63 10.50
C THR A 87 16.91 14.88 10.54
N GLY A 88 17.61 14.73 9.41
CA GLY A 88 19.06 14.88 9.31
C GLY A 88 19.56 14.75 7.87
N PRO A 89 20.86 14.64 7.68
CA PRO A 89 21.45 14.53 6.36
C PRO A 89 20.94 13.28 5.65
N ILE A 90 20.42 13.46 4.42
CA ILE A 90 19.85 12.37 3.63
C ILE A 90 20.96 11.50 3.07
N ARG A 91 20.84 10.20 3.24
CA ARG A 91 21.66 9.15 2.66
C ARG A 91 20.83 8.31 1.70
N CYS A 92 21.45 7.65 0.79
CA CYS A 92 20.79 6.80 -0.19
C CYS A 92 21.46 5.43 -0.21
N ASP A 93 20.65 4.37 -0.18
CA ASP A 93 21.14 3.01 -0.29
C ASP A 93 21.77 2.78 -1.69
N LEU A 94 22.82 1.97 -1.75
CA LEU A 94 23.56 1.72 -2.98
C LEU A 94 22.67 1.12 -4.09
N ASP A 95 21.79 0.22 -3.73
CA ASP A 95 20.85 -0.41 -4.67
C ASP A 95 19.92 0.62 -5.32
N VAL A 96 19.50 1.63 -4.54
CA VAL A 96 18.71 2.75 -5.06
C VAL A 96 19.52 3.59 -6.02
N ILE A 97 20.77 3.91 -5.69
CA ILE A 97 21.66 4.70 -6.55
C ILE A 97 21.84 4.05 -7.92
N GLN A 98 21.91 2.73 -7.96
CA GLN A 98 22.08 1.98 -9.21
C GLN A 98 20.82 1.97 -10.10
N THR A 99 19.65 2.11 -9.52
CA THR A 99 18.36 1.88 -10.20
C THR A 99 17.51 3.12 -10.39
N PHE A 100 17.77 4.22 -9.69
CA PHE A 100 16.83 5.35 -9.63
C PHE A 100 16.78 6.20 -10.92
N GLN A 101 17.87 6.28 -11.71
CA GLN A 101 17.88 7.10 -12.93
C GLN A 101 16.80 6.71 -13.96
N PRO A 102 16.65 5.43 -14.35
CA PRO A 102 15.56 5.04 -15.24
C PRO A 102 14.18 5.26 -14.60
N ILE A 103 14.07 5.17 -13.28
CA ILE A 103 12.83 5.43 -12.54
C ILE A 103 12.46 6.91 -12.61
N LEU A 104 13.41 7.83 -12.46
CA LEU A 104 13.19 9.27 -12.62
C LEU A 104 12.64 9.61 -14.02
N ARG A 105 13.21 9.02 -15.05
CA ARG A 105 12.76 9.22 -16.44
C ARG A 105 11.38 8.62 -16.68
N ALA A 106 11.13 7.40 -16.19
CA ALA A 106 9.83 6.73 -16.30
C ALA A 106 8.72 7.50 -15.58
N GLY A 107 9.03 8.11 -14.44
CA GLY A 107 8.13 8.96 -13.68
C GLY A 107 8.00 10.40 -14.22
N LYS A 108 8.69 10.74 -15.31
CA LYS A 108 8.75 12.13 -15.82
C LYS A 108 9.13 13.12 -14.71
N TRP A 109 10.18 12.80 -13.99
CA TRP A 109 10.72 13.57 -12.86
C TRP A 109 9.76 13.73 -11.68
N ARG A 110 8.65 12.98 -11.67
CA ARG A 110 7.72 12.83 -10.55
C ARG A 110 7.83 11.44 -9.97
N VAL A 111 8.29 11.34 -8.74
CA VAL A 111 8.60 10.07 -8.10
C VAL A 111 8.15 10.05 -6.65
N THR A 112 7.90 8.86 -6.14
CA THR A 112 7.68 8.65 -4.71
C THR A 112 8.95 8.07 -4.10
N VAL A 113 9.52 8.80 -3.16
CA VAL A 113 10.70 8.41 -2.39
C VAL A 113 10.26 7.75 -1.09
N VAL A 114 10.87 6.64 -0.78
CA VAL A 114 10.64 5.94 0.50
C VAL A 114 11.76 6.32 1.46
N LEU A 115 11.40 7.06 2.50
CA LEU A 115 12.32 7.60 3.50
C LEU A 115 12.17 6.80 4.80
N ARG A 116 13.28 6.23 5.28
CA ARG A 116 13.37 5.53 6.57
C ARG A 116 14.05 6.44 7.59
N ASN A 117 13.47 6.53 8.79
CA ASN A 117 13.95 7.36 9.90
C ASN A 117 14.15 8.86 9.56
N GLY A 118 13.60 9.33 8.45
CA GLY A 118 13.82 10.71 8.00
C GLY A 118 15.21 11.00 7.42
N THR A 119 16.06 9.99 7.22
CA THR A 119 17.45 10.16 6.74
C THR A 119 17.83 9.24 5.59
N ASP A 120 17.26 8.06 5.48
CA ASP A 120 17.73 7.06 4.54
C ASP A 120 16.70 6.84 3.41
N ILE A 121 17.09 7.11 2.17
CA ILE A 121 16.30 6.74 0.99
C ILE A 121 16.56 5.26 0.69
N ILE A 122 15.52 4.45 0.88
CA ILE A 122 15.59 2.98 0.71
C ILE A 122 14.92 2.48 -0.57
N ALA A 123 14.07 3.28 -1.19
CA ALA A 123 13.46 2.98 -2.49
C ALA A 123 12.97 4.25 -3.18
N VAL A 124 12.85 4.18 -4.50
CA VAL A 124 12.25 5.22 -5.34
C VAL A 124 11.31 4.54 -6.34
N TRP A 125 10.11 5.07 -6.51
CA TRP A 125 9.12 4.56 -7.46
C TRP A 125 8.62 5.65 -8.40
N PRO A 126 8.30 5.33 -9.65
CA PRO A 126 7.79 6.31 -10.59
C PRO A 126 6.36 6.70 -10.24
N GLY A 127 6.05 7.99 -10.35
CA GLY A 127 4.73 8.55 -10.09
C GLY A 127 4.33 8.58 -8.62
N LEU A 128 3.06 8.91 -8.39
CA LEU A 128 2.47 8.94 -7.05
C LEU A 128 2.17 7.53 -6.56
N LYS A 129 2.64 7.18 -5.38
CA LYS A 129 2.24 5.99 -4.62
C LYS A 129 1.65 6.45 -3.29
N GLU A 130 0.48 5.94 -3.00
CA GLU A 130 -0.20 6.23 -1.74
C GLU A 130 0.18 5.21 -0.68
N GLN A 131 0.26 5.68 0.54
CA GLN A 131 0.43 4.83 1.71
C GLN A 131 -0.97 4.35 2.12
N VAL A 132 -1.22 3.06 1.95
CA VAL A 132 -2.50 2.41 2.31
C VAL A 132 -2.51 2.05 3.79
#